data_a1de2a597d80951f384a1b1cefdc4c49
#
_entry.id   a1de2a597d80951f384a1b1cefdc4c49
#
_cell.length_a   1.000
_cell.length_b   1.000
_cell.length_c   1.000
_cell.angle_alpha   90.00
_cell.angle_beta   90.00
_cell.angle_gamma   90.00
#
_symmetry.space_group_name_H-M   'P 1'
#
loop_
_entity.id
_entity.type
_entity.pdbx_description
1 polymer ?
#
loop_
_entity_poly.entity_id
_entity_poly.type
_entity_poly.pdbx_seq_one_letter_code
_entity_poly.pdbx_strand_id
1 'polypeptide(L)'
;MRSNNAAFAEQSKGLQAQIKGVEAQQRQLERQIQNATIIVPKDGVVLEKFVEAGEFVGVGKPLFKLAQMNHVYLRAYVTSAQLKSVMLGQKVKVYADYGGGQQQEYGGKVTWISSRSEFTPKTIVTDDERADLVYAVKIAIKNDGRVKIGMYGEVKF
;
A
#
# COMPACT_ATOMS: atom_id res chain seq x y z
N MET A 1 -46.44 23.75 45.76
CA MET A 1 -46.31 22.50 45.01
C MET A 1 -45.67 22.66 43.63
N ARG A 2 -45.89 23.73 42.83
CA ARG A 2 -45.30 23.90 41.48
C ARG A 2 -43.79 24.14 41.49
N SER A 3 -43.22 24.81 42.52
CA SER A 3 -41.79 25.10 42.61
C SER A 3 -40.91 23.84 42.83
N ASN A 4 -41.38 22.84 43.55
CA ASN A 4 -40.67 21.62 43.83
C ASN A 4 -40.54 20.75 42.56
N ASN A 5 -41.59 20.73 41.72
CA ASN A 5 -41.53 19.95 40.47
C ASN A 5 -40.54 20.54 39.45
N ALA A 6 -40.38 21.88 39.42
CA ALA A 6 -39.38 22.52 38.56
C ALA A 6 -37.95 22.23 39.02
N ALA A 7 -37.69 22.26 40.33
CA ALA A 7 -36.38 21.92 40.88
C ALA A 7 -36.01 20.46 40.62
N PHE A 8 -36.94 19.52 40.76
CA PHE A 8 -36.72 18.11 40.41
C PHE A 8 -36.46 17.89 38.92
N ALA A 9 -37.15 18.63 38.05
CA ALA A 9 -36.93 18.56 36.62
C ALA A 9 -35.54 19.09 36.23
N GLU A 10 -35.06 20.14 36.83
CA GLU A 10 -33.70 20.66 36.61
C GLU A 10 -32.63 19.73 37.16
N GLN A 11 -32.84 19.18 38.36
CA GLN A 11 -31.92 18.20 38.92
C GLN A 11 -31.84 16.93 38.07
N SER A 12 -32.96 16.44 37.54
CA SER A 12 -32.98 15.28 36.65
C SER A 12 -32.25 15.56 35.32
N LYS A 13 -32.39 16.76 34.76
CA LYS A 13 -31.62 17.18 33.57
C LYS A 13 -30.11 17.23 33.85
N GLY A 14 -29.71 17.73 35.00
CA GLY A 14 -28.34 17.78 35.45
C GLY A 14 -27.74 16.37 35.56
N LEU A 15 -28.47 15.44 36.19
CA LEU A 15 -28.06 14.02 36.28
C LEU A 15 -27.99 13.36 34.91
N GLN A 16 -28.95 13.60 34.04
CA GLN A 16 -28.91 13.08 32.66
C GLN A 16 -27.70 13.60 31.86
N ALA A 17 -27.34 14.87 32.07
CA ALA A 17 -26.13 15.42 31.43
C ALA A 17 -24.85 14.76 31.97
N GLN A 18 -24.78 14.49 33.27
CA GLN A 18 -23.67 13.76 33.88
C GLN A 18 -23.59 12.33 33.36
N ILE A 19 -24.70 11.60 33.26
CA ILE A 19 -24.76 10.24 32.70
C ILE A 19 -24.21 10.25 31.27
N LYS A 20 -24.69 11.17 30.40
CA LYS A 20 -24.18 11.29 29.04
C LYS A 20 -22.67 11.58 28.98
N GLY A 21 -22.15 12.36 29.92
CA GLY A 21 -20.72 12.63 30.05
C GLY A 21 -19.93 11.36 30.37
N VAL A 22 -20.38 10.58 31.34
CA VAL A 22 -19.76 9.30 31.74
C VAL A 22 -19.84 8.28 30.60
N GLU A 23 -20.97 8.17 29.92
CA GLU A 23 -21.13 7.30 28.76
C GLU A 23 -20.19 7.70 27.61
N ALA A 24 -19.93 8.99 27.40
CA ALA A 24 -18.99 9.45 26.40
C ALA A 24 -17.55 9.05 26.75
N GLN A 25 -17.17 9.16 28.04
CA GLN A 25 -15.87 8.70 28.53
C GLN A 25 -15.72 7.18 28.38
N GLN A 26 -16.74 6.41 28.73
CA GLN A 26 -16.77 4.97 28.57
C GLN A 26 -16.54 4.59 27.10
N ARG A 27 -17.28 5.17 26.17
CA ARG A 27 -17.09 4.92 24.72
C ARG A 27 -15.71 5.29 24.23
N GLN A 28 -15.06 6.29 24.83
CA GLN A 28 -13.68 6.64 24.50
C GLN A 28 -12.69 5.56 24.95
N LEU A 29 -12.85 5.06 26.18
CA LEU A 29 -12.01 3.98 26.72
C LEU A 29 -12.21 2.68 25.96
N GLU A 30 -13.46 2.33 25.63
CA GLU A 30 -13.76 1.14 24.80
C GLU A 30 -13.07 1.22 23.45
N ARG A 31 -13.07 2.38 22.79
CA ARG A 31 -12.32 2.58 21.54
C ARG A 31 -10.81 2.42 21.70
N GLN A 32 -10.25 2.90 22.83
CA GLN A 32 -8.83 2.71 23.12
C GLN A 32 -8.48 1.23 23.28
N ILE A 33 -9.33 0.47 23.97
CA ILE A 33 -9.17 -0.98 24.15
C ILE A 33 -9.27 -1.70 22.79
N GLN A 34 -10.26 -1.35 21.96
CA GLN A 34 -10.40 -1.91 20.62
C GLN A 34 -9.19 -1.62 19.75
N ASN A 35 -8.64 -0.41 19.81
CA ASN A 35 -7.46 0.00 19.05
C ASN A 35 -6.17 -0.68 19.56
N ALA A 36 -6.15 -1.23 20.77
CA ALA A 36 -5.03 -2.02 21.27
C ALA A 36 -4.95 -3.41 20.62
N THR A 37 -6.02 -3.87 19.98
CA THR A 37 -6.03 -5.10 19.19
C THR A 37 -5.86 -4.76 17.72
N ILE A 38 -4.69 -5.05 17.16
CA ILE A 38 -4.39 -4.77 15.76
C ILE A 38 -4.91 -5.91 14.88
N ILE A 39 -5.90 -5.60 14.06
CA ILE A 39 -6.49 -6.54 13.11
C ILE A 39 -6.01 -6.20 11.70
N VAL A 40 -5.54 -7.21 10.99
CA VAL A 40 -5.15 -7.09 9.57
C VAL A 40 -6.41 -7.02 8.71
N PRO A 41 -6.62 -5.94 7.95
CA PRO A 41 -7.87 -5.72 7.21
C PRO A 41 -8.02 -6.59 5.95
N LYS A 42 -6.94 -7.21 5.49
CA LYS A 42 -6.90 -8.03 4.25
C LYS A 42 -5.85 -9.13 4.38
N ASP A 43 -6.09 -10.23 3.66
CA ASP A 43 -5.10 -11.29 3.51
C ASP A 43 -3.84 -10.77 2.81
N GLY A 44 -2.68 -11.21 3.27
CA GLY A 44 -1.42 -10.78 2.72
C GLY A 44 -0.22 -11.45 3.38
N VAL A 45 0.96 -11.07 2.93
CA VAL A 45 2.24 -11.53 3.47
C VAL A 45 2.87 -10.39 4.24
N VAL A 46 3.28 -10.65 5.46
CA VAL A 46 4.08 -9.70 6.24
C VAL A 46 5.47 -9.63 5.62
N LEU A 47 5.82 -8.48 5.08
CA LEU A 47 7.11 -8.25 4.45
C LEU A 47 8.18 -7.90 5.48
N GLU A 48 7.79 -7.16 6.50
CA GLU A 48 8.70 -6.63 7.50
C GLU A 48 7.96 -6.43 8.83
N LYS A 49 8.59 -6.76 9.92
CA LYS A 49 8.11 -6.53 11.28
C LYS A 49 9.02 -5.48 11.93
N PHE A 50 8.44 -4.40 12.46
CA PHE A 50 9.18 -3.27 13.03
C PHE A 50 9.24 -3.28 14.55
N VAL A 51 8.53 -4.19 15.21
CA VAL A 51 8.42 -4.25 16.67
C VAL A 51 8.46 -5.69 17.14
N GLU A 52 9.03 -5.91 18.33
CA GLU A 52 9.05 -7.20 18.99
C GLU A 52 8.08 -7.25 20.17
N ALA A 53 7.72 -8.46 20.59
CA ALA A 53 6.88 -8.64 21.78
C ALA A 53 7.59 -8.10 23.01
N GLY A 54 6.89 -7.28 23.81
CA GLY A 54 7.43 -6.60 24.98
C GLY A 54 7.97 -5.19 24.72
N GLU A 55 8.04 -4.75 23.46
CA GLU A 55 8.42 -3.37 23.17
C GLU A 55 7.25 -2.40 23.41
N PHE A 56 7.59 -1.22 23.90
CA PHE A 56 6.64 -0.13 24.01
C PHE A 56 6.37 0.49 22.64
N VAL A 57 5.09 0.61 22.30
CA VAL A 57 4.62 1.14 21.03
C VAL A 57 3.77 2.39 21.26
N GLY A 58 4.23 3.52 20.75
CA GLY A 58 3.48 4.77 20.76
C GLY A 58 2.50 4.88 19.59
N VAL A 59 1.56 5.82 19.70
CA VAL A 59 0.58 6.12 18.64
C VAL A 59 1.32 6.55 17.37
N GLY A 60 0.94 5.94 16.23
CA GLY A 60 1.53 6.27 14.92
C GLY A 60 2.80 5.49 14.57
N LYS A 61 3.36 4.67 15.47
CA LYS A 61 4.50 3.80 15.14
C LYS A 61 4.03 2.64 14.24
N PRO A 62 4.66 2.40 13.08
CA PRO A 62 4.33 1.24 12.25
C PRO A 62 4.75 -0.04 12.99
N LEU A 63 3.90 -1.06 12.94
CA LEU A 63 4.16 -2.35 13.59
C LEU A 63 4.73 -3.37 12.62
N PHE A 64 4.18 -3.41 11.42
CA PHE A 64 4.60 -4.31 10.36
C PHE A 64 4.20 -3.74 8.99
N LYS A 65 4.82 -4.25 7.95
CA LYS A 65 4.51 -3.95 6.55
C LYS A 65 3.86 -5.16 5.92
N LEU A 66 2.64 -4.99 5.43
CA LEU A 66 1.86 -6.03 4.78
C LEU A 66 1.75 -5.75 3.28
N ALA A 67 1.82 -6.79 2.45
CA ALA A 67 1.52 -6.70 1.03
C ALA A 67 0.67 -7.86 0.55
N GLN A 68 -0.25 -7.56 -0.38
CA GLN A 68 -0.95 -8.59 -1.14
C GLN A 68 -0.04 -9.04 -2.29
N MET A 69 0.45 -10.28 -2.20
CA MET A 69 1.40 -10.82 -3.18
C MET A 69 0.73 -11.58 -4.33
N ASN A 70 -0.61 -11.66 -4.35
CA ASN A 70 -1.35 -12.33 -5.42
C ASN A 70 -1.22 -11.61 -6.78
N HIS A 71 -0.98 -10.30 -6.72
CA HIS A 71 -0.70 -9.47 -7.89
C HIS A 71 0.56 -8.67 -7.60
N VAL A 72 1.50 -8.72 -8.53
CA VAL A 72 2.73 -7.94 -8.50
C VAL A 72 2.80 -7.05 -9.73
N TYR A 73 3.59 -6.01 -9.66
CA TYR A 73 3.76 -5.08 -10.77
C TYR A 73 5.22 -5.07 -11.22
N LEU A 74 5.43 -5.36 -12.50
CA LEU A 74 6.69 -5.07 -13.15
C LEU A 74 6.70 -3.58 -13.53
N ARG A 75 7.74 -2.86 -13.13
CA ARG A 75 8.03 -1.52 -13.63
C ARG A 75 9.06 -1.65 -14.74
N ALA A 76 8.62 -1.46 -15.96
CA ALA A 76 9.45 -1.44 -17.14
C ALA A 76 9.66 0.00 -17.64
N TYR A 77 10.72 0.21 -18.40
CA TYR A 77 11.04 1.49 -19.01
C TYR A 77 11.07 1.33 -20.52
N VAL A 78 10.36 2.19 -21.21
CA VAL A 78 10.27 2.22 -22.66
C VAL A 78 10.77 3.55 -23.21
N THR A 79 11.43 3.54 -24.35
CA THR A 79 11.84 4.76 -25.04
C THR A 79 10.65 5.46 -25.69
N SER A 80 10.81 6.72 -26.09
CA SER A 80 9.77 7.47 -26.83
C SER A 80 9.36 6.76 -28.13
N ALA A 81 10.26 6.07 -28.79
CA ALA A 81 9.96 5.32 -30.00
C ALA A 81 9.07 4.10 -29.73
N GLN A 82 9.37 3.37 -28.64
CA GLN A 82 8.62 2.18 -28.22
C GLN A 82 7.23 2.56 -27.65
N LEU A 83 7.11 3.74 -27.04
CA LEU A 83 5.86 4.21 -26.43
C LEU A 83 4.70 4.23 -27.42
N LYS A 84 4.96 4.47 -28.71
CA LYS A 84 3.94 4.46 -29.75
C LYS A 84 3.21 3.12 -29.90
N SER A 85 3.87 2.02 -29.56
CA SER A 85 3.33 0.65 -29.66
C SER A 85 2.75 0.12 -28.34
N VAL A 86 2.83 0.89 -27.25
CA VAL A 86 2.38 0.47 -25.92
C VAL A 86 1.05 1.13 -25.60
N MET A 87 0.02 0.33 -25.34
CA MET A 87 -1.31 0.82 -25.01
C MET A 87 -1.73 0.40 -23.59
N LEU A 88 -2.51 1.26 -22.94
CA LEU A 88 -3.14 0.92 -21.67
C LEU A 88 -4.10 -0.27 -21.86
N GLY A 89 -3.99 -1.27 -21.00
CA GLY A 89 -4.79 -2.48 -21.09
C GLY A 89 -4.24 -3.57 -22.02
N GLN A 90 -3.15 -3.31 -22.73
CA GLN A 90 -2.49 -4.27 -23.62
C GLN A 90 -2.02 -5.50 -22.83
N LYS A 91 -2.25 -6.69 -23.40
CA LYS A 91 -1.69 -7.95 -22.88
C LYS A 91 -0.27 -8.10 -23.39
N VAL A 92 0.64 -8.43 -22.49
CA VAL A 92 2.06 -8.56 -22.78
C VAL A 92 2.62 -9.82 -22.12
N LYS A 93 3.76 -10.30 -22.61
CA LYS A 93 4.51 -11.38 -22.00
C LYS A 93 5.61 -10.82 -21.12
N VAL A 94 5.66 -11.28 -19.88
CA VAL A 94 6.66 -10.88 -18.90
C VAL A 94 7.51 -12.10 -18.56
N TYR A 95 8.80 -11.92 -18.58
CA TYR A 95 9.78 -12.95 -18.24
C TYR A 95 10.45 -12.55 -16.92
N ALA A 96 10.13 -13.26 -15.84
CA ALA A 96 10.78 -13.06 -14.55
C ALA A 96 12.11 -13.80 -14.52
N ASP A 97 13.16 -13.11 -14.11
CA ASP A 97 14.51 -13.66 -14.04
C ASP A 97 14.76 -14.28 -12.66
N TYR A 98 15.00 -15.59 -12.63
CA TYR A 98 15.32 -16.34 -11.42
C TYR A 98 16.83 -16.55 -11.23
N GLY A 99 17.65 -15.93 -12.08
CA GLY A 99 19.10 -16.10 -12.08
C GLY A 99 19.55 -17.37 -12.86
N GLY A 100 20.84 -17.43 -13.16
CA GLY A 100 21.41 -18.59 -13.87
C GLY A 100 20.85 -18.82 -15.28
N GLY A 101 20.26 -17.79 -15.92
CA GLY A 101 19.62 -17.90 -17.24
C GLY A 101 18.24 -18.53 -17.23
N GLN A 102 17.67 -18.80 -16.05
CA GLN A 102 16.32 -19.34 -15.93
C GLN A 102 15.29 -18.21 -15.93
N GLN A 103 14.45 -18.19 -16.95
CA GLN A 103 13.36 -17.25 -17.08
C GLN A 103 12.02 -17.99 -17.06
N GLN A 104 11.04 -17.44 -16.36
CA GLN A 104 9.66 -17.93 -16.34
C GLN A 104 8.75 -16.91 -17.01
N GLU A 105 7.95 -17.37 -17.97
CA GLU A 105 6.95 -16.55 -18.66
C GLU A 105 5.69 -16.39 -17.80
N TYR A 106 5.20 -15.15 -17.70
CA TYR A 106 3.94 -14.77 -17.09
C TYR A 106 3.14 -13.90 -18.04
N GLY A 107 1.82 -14.08 -18.05
CA GLY A 107 0.93 -13.15 -18.71
C GLY A 107 0.81 -11.86 -17.91
N GLY A 108 1.07 -10.73 -18.55
CA GLY A 108 0.94 -9.40 -17.95
C GLY A 108 -0.09 -8.54 -18.67
N LYS A 109 -0.53 -7.48 -17.98
CA LYS A 109 -1.39 -6.44 -18.55
C LYS A 109 -0.85 -5.06 -18.20
N VAL A 110 -0.72 -4.19 -19.19
CA VAL A 110 -0.32 -2.79 -18.98
C VAL A 110 -1.43 -2.07 -18.20
N THR A 111 -1.12 -1.59 -17.01
CA THR A 111 -2.10 -0.92 -16.12
C THR A 111 -1.86 0.56 -15.98
N TRP A 112 -0.65 1.02 -16.29
CA TRP A 112 -0.31 2.43 -16.17
C TRP A 112 0.91 2.75 -17.06
N ILE A 113 0.89 3.94 -17.64
CA ILE A 113 1.97 4.50 -18.44
C ILE A 113 2.23 5.91 -17.90
N SER A 114 3.50 6.23 -17.63
CA SER A 114 3.87 7.56 -17.15
C SER A 114 3.59 8.62 -18.19
N SER A 115 3.00 9.74 -17.78
CA SER A 115 2.85 10.94 -18.60
C SER A 115 4.12 11.81 -18.62
N ARG A 116 5.12 11.49 -17.80
CA ARG A 116 6.38 12.21 -17.71
C ARG A 116 7.52 11.27 -18.00
N SER A 117 8.52 11.78 -18.73
CA SER A 117 9.78 11.07 -18.93
C SER A 117 10.58 11.03 -17.63
N GLU A 118 11.31 9.96 -17.44
CA GLU A 118 12.29 9.76 -16.37
C GLU A 118 13.67 9.59 -17.03
N PHE A 119 14.71 10.03 -16.32
CA PHE A 119 16.06 9.71 -16.74
C PHE A 119 16.40 8.28 -16.31
N THR A 120 16.95 7.47 -17.19
CA THR A 120 17.52 6.19 -16.77
C THR A 120 18.68 6.47 -15.82
N PRO A 121 18.70 5.88 -14.62
CA PRO A 121 19.88 5.95 -13.75
C PRO A 121 20.99 5.05 -14.36
N LYS A 122 21.61 5.49 -15.43
CA LYS A 122 22.87 4.89 -15.91
C LYS A 122 23.99 5.60 -15.16
N THR A 123 24.86 4.82 -14.55
CA THR A 123 26.15 5.32 -14.08
C THR A 123 26.94 5.72 -15.32
N ILE A 124 27.10 7.01 -15.53
CA ILE A 124 27.77 7.57 -16.71
C ILE A 124 29.25 7.15 -16.67
N VAL A 125 29.70 6.44 -17.68
CA VAL A 125 31.11 6.05 -17.83
C VAL A 125 31.79 6.81 -18.98
N THR A 126 31.02 7.46 -19.89
CA THR A 126 31.58 8.24 -21.00
C THR A 126 30.67 9.38 -21.43
N ASP A 127 31.27 10.48 -21.92
CA ASP A 127 30.63 11.75 -22.30
C ASP A 127 29.65 11.67 -23.49
N ASP A 128 29.56 10.56 -24.20
CA ASP A 128 28.75 10.41 -25.42
C ASP A 128 27.37 9.72 -25.22
N GLU A 129 27.06 9.21 -24.05
CA GLU A 129 25.74 8.63 -23.78
C GLU A 129 24.79 9.71 -23.25
N ARG A 130 24.07 10.38 -24.13
CA ARG A 130 22.89 11.17 -23.78
C ARG A 130 21.96 10.30 -22.96
N ALA A 131 21.61 10.74 -21.75
CA ALA A 131 20.60 10.10 -20.94
C ALA A 131 19.31 10.00 -21.76
N ASP A 132 19.00 8.79 -22.24
CA ASP A 132 17.77 8.57 -23.00
C ASP A 132 16.56 8.78 -22.08
N LEU A 133 15.68 9.68 -22.49
CA LEU A 133 14.41 9.87 -21.82
C LEU A 133 13.56 8.62 -22.02
N VAL A 134 13.18 8.02 -20.90
CA VAL A 134 12.35 6.82 -20.89
C VAL A 134 11.04 7.09 -20.14
N TYR A 135 10.03 6.31 -20.47
CA TYR A 135 8.73 6.37 -19.81
C TYR A 135 8.52 5.10 -19.00
N ALA A 136 8.15 5.27 -17.73
CA ALA A 136 7.85 4.14 -16.87
C ALA A 136 6.47 3.55 -17.22
N VAL A 137 6.41 2.23 -17.31
CA VAL A 137 5.20 1.46 -17.58
C VAL A 137 5.00 0.46 -16.43
N LYS A 138 3.81 0.38 -15.86
CA LYS A 138 3.46 -0.64 -14.86
C LYS A 138 2.64 -1.74 -15.53
N ILE A 139 3.08 -2.95 -15.33
CA ILE A 139 2.48 -4.16 -15.88
C ILE A 139 2.05 -5.03 -14.71
N ALA A 140 0.74 -5.28 -14.58
CA ALA A 140 0.21 -6.18 -13.58
C ALA A 140 0.40 -7.63 -14.01
N ILE A 141 0.88 -8.46 -13.10
CA ILE A 141 1.14 -9.89 -13.27
C ILE A 141 0.40 -10.63 -12.16
N LYS A 142 -0.32 -11.70 -12.50
CA LYS A 142 -0.85 -12.61 -11.51
C LYS A 142 0.31 -13.48 -10.99
N ASN A 143 0.60 -13.36 -9.70
CA ASN A 143 1.69 -14.06 -9.06
C ASN A 143 1.23 -15.45 -8.58
N ASP A 144 2.05 -16.47 -8.85
CA ASP A 144 1.91 -17.84 -8.36
C ASP A 144 2.66 -18.08 -7.01
N GLY A 145 3.14 -17.00 -6.38
CA GLY A 145 3.92 -17.04 -5.14
C GLY A 145 5.44 -17.09 -5.34
N ARG A 146 5.88 -17.30 -6.58
CA ARG A 146 7.32 -17.41 -6.91
C ARG A 146 7.96 -16.05 -7.17
N VAL A 147 7.21 -15.12 -7.77
CA VAL A 147 7.74 -13.76 -8.03
C VAL A 147 7.84 -12.99 -6.72
N LYS A 148 9.01 -12.47 -6.43
CA LYS A 148 9.32 -11.70 -5.22
C LYS A 148 9.57 -10.23 -5.56
N ILE A 149 9.39 -9.36 -4.57
CA ILE A 149 9.71 -7.94 -4.69
C ILE A 149 11.23 -7.79 -4.88
N GLY A 150 11.63 -6.96 -5.84
CA GLY A 150 13.05 -6.72 -6.15
C GLY A 150 13.64 -7.67 -7.21
N MET A 151 12.87 -8.63 -7.72
CA MET A 151 13.31 -9.44 -8.85
C MET A 151 13.35 -8.63 -10.14
N TYR A 152 14.30 -8.98 -11.01
CA TYR A 152 14.36 -8.43 -12.35
C TYR A 152 13.43 -9.19 -13.31
N GLY A 153 13.01 -8.51 -14.35
CA GLY A 153 12.19 -9.10 -15.39
C GLY A 153 12.21 -8.29 -16.67
N GLU A 154 11.91 -8.97 -17.75
CA GLU A 154 11.79 -8.38 -19.09
C GLU A 154 10.32 -8.41 -19.53
N VAL A 155 9.96 -7.50 -20.42
CA VAL A 155 8.64 -7.48 -21.06
C VAL A 155 8.80 -7.44 -22.57
N LYS A 156 7.98 -8.25 -23.25
CA LYS A 156 7.78 -8.19 -24.70
C LYS A 156 6.38 -7.68 -24.98
N PHE A 157 6.32 -6.50 -25.59
CA PHE A 157 5.09 -5.81 -25.97
C PHE A 157 4.48 -6.36 -27.25
#